data_bac6424d9263516251c1b733b9f43258
#
_entry.id   bac6424d9263516251c1b733b9f43258
#
_cell.length_a   1.000
_cell.length_b   1.000
_cell.length_c   1.000
_cell.angle_alpha   90.00
_cell.angle_beta   90.00
_cell.angle_gamma   90.00
#
_symmetry.space_group_name_H-M   'P 1'
#
loop_
_entity.id
_entity.type
_entity.pdbx_description
1 polymer ?
#
loop_
_entity_poly.entity_id
_entity_poly.type
_entity_poly.pdbx_seq_one_letter_code
_entity_poly.pdbx_strand_id
1 'polypeptide(L)'
;MNKLNNLRKVANIKNLNWEVLDQPGLPGEDVWWFNLSYDPKTGQGSYLYKKGPKARSNPHEHEGPEEFFILEGDLVDHDGYIYNEGDFVSLSGGSRHYSHSPSGCIIVVTHRGKVINLDEDEI
;
A
#
# COMPACT_ATOMS: atom_id res chain seq x y z
N MET A 1 11.27 14.90 -31.92
CA MET A 1 10.05 14.38 -31.29
C MET A 1 10.36 13.95 -29.85
N ASN A 2 9.63 14.46 -28.87
CA ASN A 2 9.80 14.07 -27.48
C ASN A 2 8.86 12.92 -27.13
N LYS A 3 9.37 11.69 -27.16
CA LYS A 3 8.59 10.49 -26.86
C LYS A 3 8.26 10.34 -25.37
N LEU A 4 9.00 11.03 -24.49
CA LEU A 4 8.76 10.93 -23.04
C LEU A 4 7.37 11.44 -22.65
N ASN A 5 6.84 12.43 -23.36
CA ASN A 5 5.51 12.97 -23.06
C ASN A 5 4.41 11.91 -23.17
N ASN A 6 4.58 10.91 -24.04
CA ASN A 6 3.62 9.81 -24.22
C ASN A 6 3.89 8.64 -23.29
N LEU A 7 5.04 8.62 -22.63
CA LEU A 7 5.49 7.50 -21.80
C LEU A 7 5.53 7.84 -20.31
N ARG A 8 5.35 9.12 -19.98
CA ARG A 8 5.48 9.61 -18.61
C ARG A 8 4.10 9.71 -17.95
N LYS A 9 4.01 9.17 -16.72
CA LYS A 9 2.89 9.40 -15.84
C LYS A 9 3.43 10.07 -14.57
N VAL A 10 2.81 11.16 -14.15
CA VAL A 10 3.24 11.92 -12.97
C VAL A 10 2.06 12.07 -12.03
N ALA A 11 2.30 11.82 -10.76
CA ALA A 11 1.33 12.04 -9.70
C ALA A 11 1.99 12.87 -8.59
N ASN A 12 1.20 13.76 -8.00
CA ASN A 12 1.64 14.54 -6.84
C ASN A 12 0.62 14.39 -5.73
N ILE A 13 1.05 14.01 -4.53
CA ILE A 13 0.16 13.71 -3.41
C ILE A 13 -0.70 14.89 -2.97
N LYS A 14 -0.35 16.12 -3.37
CA LYS A 14 -1.11 17.33 -3.05
C LYS A 14 -2.32 17.54 -3.96
N ASN A 15 -2.38 16.86 -5.10
CA ASN A 15 -3.37 17.10 -6.15
C ASN A 15 -3.92 15.81 -6.76
N LEU A 16 -4.16 14.80 -5.94
CA LEU A 16 -4.64 13.50 -6.43
C LEU A 16 -6.16 13.37 -6.29
N ASN A 17 -6.75 12.74 -7.30
CA ASN A 17 -8.10 12.21 -7.21
C ASN A 17 -8.01 10.80 -6.61
N TRP A 18 -8.01 10.73 -5.28
CA TRP A 18 -7.97 9.47 -4.57
C TRP A 18 -9.24 8.66 -4.82
N GLU A 19 -9.08 7.36 -5.05
CA GLU A 19 -10.18 6.42 -5.18
C GLU A 19 -10.32 5.61 -3.89
N VAL A 20 -11.57 5.38 -3.48
CA VAL A 20 -11.83 4.51 -2.32
C VAL A 20 -11.35 3.11 -2.64
N LEU A 21 -10.63 2.51 -1.71
CA LEU A 21 -10.19 1.12 -1.81
C LEU A 21 -10.98 0.27 -0.84
N ASP A 22 -11.88 -0.56 -1.40
CA ASP A 22 -12.59 -1.55 -0.61
C ASP A 22 -11.71 -2.79 -0.41
N GLN A 23 -11.58 -3.21 0.83
CA GLN A 23 -10.77 -4.36 1.17
C GLN A 23 -11.65 -5.57 1.47
N PRO A 24 -11.32 -6.77 0.94
CA PRO A 24 -12.01 -7.98 1.31
C PRO A 24 -11.98 -8.21 2.83
N GLY A 25 -13.16 -8.41 3.43
CA GLY A 25 -13.29 -8.65 4.87
C GLY A 25 -13.21 -7.42 5.76
N LEU A 26 -12.97 -6.24 5.21
CA LEU A 26 -12.92 -4.96 5.95
C LEU A 26 -13.69 -3.86 5.21
N PRO A 27 -15.01 -4.00 5.08
CA PRO A 27 -15.80 -2.95 4.43
C PRO A 27 -15.82 -1.68 5.28
N GLY A 28 -15.81 -0.52 4.62
CA GLY A 28 -16.00 0.78 5.29
C GLY A 28 -14.76 1.35 5.99
N GLU A 29 -13.59 0.77 5.82
CA GLU A 29 -12.34 1.38 6.32
C GLU A 29 -11.99 2.62 5.48
N ASP A 30 -11.44 3.64 6.13
CA ASP A 30 -10.97 4.86 5.47
C ASP A 30 -9.64 4.61 4.77
N VAL A 31 -9.72 3.99 3.59
CA VAL A 31 -8.56 3.64 2.78
C VAL A 31 -8.79 4.08 1.35
N TRP A 32 -7.81 4.74 0.77
CA TRP A 32 -7.82 5.21 -0.61
C TRP A 32 -6.53 4.82 -1.31
N TRP A 33 -6.57 4.82 -2.61
CA TRP A 33 -5.38 4.59 -3.43
C TRP A 33 -5.40 5.40 -4.71
N PHE A 34 -4.24 5.51 -5.32
CA PHE A 34 -4.05 6.06 -6.64
C PHE A 34 -3.07 5.16 -7.40
N ASN A 35 -3.55 4.51 -8.45
CA ASN A 35 -2.71 3.57 -9.20
C ASN A 35 -1.73 4.32 -10.10
N LEU A 36 -0.44 4.03 -9.92
CA LEU A 36 0.64 4.55 -10.77
C LEU A 36 0.96 3.57 -11.90
N SER A 37 1.30 2.35 -11.57
CA SER A 37 1.77 1.33 -12.51
C SER A 37 1.41 -0.09 -12.10
N TYR A 38 0.57 -0.24 -11.08
CA TYR A 38 0.21 -1.56 -10.56
C TYR A 38 -0.72 -2.29 -11.54
N ASP A 39 -0.33 -3.53 -11.89
CA ASP A 39 -1.11 -4.42 -12.74
C ASP A 39 -1.65 -5.58 -11.88
N PRO A 40 -2.96 -5.65 -11.62
CA PRO A 40 -3.53 -6.73 -10.81
C PRO A 40 -3.40 -8.11 -11.45
N LYS A 41 -3.18 -8.20 -12.76
CA LYS A 41 -2.98 -9.49 -13.45
C LYS A 41 -1.66 -10.13 -13.09
N THR A 42 -0.62 -9.33 -12.91
CA THR A 42 0.73 -9.80 -12.57
C THR A 42 1.06 -9.60 -11.09
N GLY A 43 0.36 -8.69 -10.42
CA GLY A 43 0.68 -8.27 -9.07
C GLY A 43 1.90 -7.38 -8.98
N GLN A 44 2.34 -6.80 -10.10
CA GLN A 44 3.54 -5.98 -10.16
C GLN A 44 3.20 -4.51 -10.41
N GLY A 45 3.99 -3.63 -9.83
CA GLY A 45 3.90 -2.20 -10.01
C GLY A 45 3.71 -1.44 -8.71
N SER A 46 3.48 -0.14 -8.85
CA SER A 46 3.43 0.79 -7.72
C SER A 46 2.11 1.55 -7.67
N TYR A 47 1.70 1.89 -6.47
CA TYR A 47 0.56 2.78 -6.22
C TYR A 47 0.79 3.62 -4.98
N LEU A 48 0.10 4.73 -4.91
CA LEU A 48 0.00 5.52 -3.68
C LEU A 48 -1.18 5.02 -2.86
N TYR A 49 -1.00 4.98 -1.56
CA TYR A 49 -1.95 4.40 -0.62
C TYR A 49 -2.15 5.37 0.54
N LYS A 50 -3.38 5.62 0.91
CA LYS A 50 -3.72 6.55 1.97
C LYS A 50 -4.67 5.90 2.96
N LYS A 51 -4.34 6.01 4.23
CA LYS A 51 -5.21 5.62 5.34
C LYS A 51 -5.62 6.84 6.15
N GLY A 52 -6.89 6.91 6.51
CA GLY A 52 -7.34 7.82 7.55
C GLY A 52 -6.89 7.34 8.93
N PRO A 53 -7.03 8.19 9.97
CA PRO A 53 -6.67 7.80 11.34
C PRO A 53 -7.39 6.52 11.77
N LYS A 54 -6.64 5.58 12.36
CA LYS A 54 -7.09 4.27 12.84
C LYS A 54 -7.51 3.27 11.74
N ALA A 55 -7.43 3.64 10.47
CA ALA A 55 -7.78 2.73 9.38
C ALA A 55 -6.83 1.52 9.33
N ARG A 56 -7.42 0.37 8.99
CA ARG A 56 -6.73 -0.93 9.02
C ARG A 56 -6.61 -1.50 7.62
N SER A 57 -5.61 -2.34 7.41
CA SER A 57 -5.54 -3.22 6.25
C SER A 57 -5.92 -4.65 6.63
N ASN A 58 -6.53 -5.37 5.67
CA ASN A 58 -6.88 -6.77 5.87
C ASN A 58 -5.62 -7.66 5.90
N PRO A 59 -5.67 -8.80 6.58
CA PRO A 59 -4.57 -9.78 6.57
C PRO A 59 -4.29 -10.28 5.16
N HIS A 60 -3.02 -10.35 4.80
CA HIS A 60 -2.61 -10.79 3.46
C HIS A 60 -1.18 -11.33 3.45
N GLU A 61 -0.88 -12.08 2.40
CA GLU A 61 0.45 -12.59 2.09
C GLU A 61 0.95 -11.96 0.79
N HIS A 62 2.23 -11.62 0.75
CA HIS A 62 2.90 -11.18 -0.47
C HIS A 62 3.62 -12.38 -1.09
N GLU A 63 3.25 -12.76 -2.30
CA GLU A 63 3.94 -13.84 -3.02
C GLU A 63 5.37 -13.42 -3.38
N GLY A 64 5.55 -12.17 -3.78
CA GLY A 64 6.85 -11.59 -4.06
C GLY A 64 7.21 -10.51 -3.05
N PRO A 65 8.36 -9.85 -3.22
CA PRO A 65 8.75 -8.75 -2.34
C PRO A 65 7.76 -7.59 -2.40
N GLU A 66 7.55 -6.94 -1.26
CA GLU A 66 6.88 -5.65 -1.18
C GLU A 66 7.86 -4.62 -0.63
N GLU A 67 7.90 -3.45 -1.25
CA GLU A 67 8.62 -2.30 -0.71
C GLU A 67 7.67 -1.13 -0.57
N PHE A 68 7.82 -0.37 0.51
CA PHE A 68 7.03 0.83 0.69
C PHE A 68 7.80 1.91 1.43
N PHE A 69 7.41 3.15 1.19
CA PHE A 69 8.01 4.33 1.80
C PHE A 69 6.91 5.16 2.45
N ILE A 70 7.11 5.52 3.72
CA ILE A 70 6.16 6.36 4.47
C ILE A 70 6.41 7.82 4.09
N LEU A 71 5.51 8.38 3.29
CA LEU A 71 5.57 9.78 2.87
C LEU A 71 5.09 10.72 3.98
N GLU A 72 4.03 10.33 4.68
CA GLU A 72 3.45 11.08 5.79
C GLU A 72 2.83 10.11 6.79
N GLY A 73 2.85 10.48 8.07
CA GLY A 73 2.16 9.75 9.12
C GLY A 73 2.90 8.54 9.65
N ASP A 74 2.16 7.52 10.04
CA ASP A 74 2.66 6.33 10.69
C ASP A 74 1.91 5.07 10.26
N LEU A 75 2.52 3.93 10.51
CA LEU A 75 1.93 2.63 10.23
C LEU A 75 2.43 1.64 11.29
N VAL A 76 1.55 0.78 11.78
CA VAL A 76 1.91 -0.24 12.77
C VAL A 76 1.51 -1.60 12.25
N ASP A 77 2.46 -2.52 12.13
CA ASP A 77 2.20 -3.91 11.76
C ASP A 77 1.66 -4.71 12.97
N HIS A 78 1.02 -5.84 12.68
CA HIS A 78 0.38 -6.68 13.69
C HIS A 78 1.34 -7.17 14.79
N ASP A 79 2.64 -7.23 14.50
CA ASP A 79 3.67 -7.59 15.48
C ASP A 79 4.09 -6.43 16.39
N GLY A 80 3.49 -5.26 16.21
CA GLY A 80 3.79 -4.06 17.01
C GLY A 80 4.90 -3.18 16.44
N TYR A 81 5.50 -3.56 15.31
CA TYR A 81 6.54 -2.72 14.71
C TYR A 81 5.94 -1.43 14.16
N ILE A 82 6.55 -0.30 14.50
CA ILE A 82 6.07 1.03 14.11
C ILE A 82 6.96 1.58 13.01
N TYR A 83 6.35 1.91 11.87
CA TYR A 83 7.00 2.63 10.78
C TYR A 83 6.65 4.11 10.89
N ASN A 84 7.65 4.96 10.69
CA ASN A 84 7.50 6.41 10.80
C ASN A 84 7.75 7.09 9.46
N GLU A 85 7.32 8.34 9.34
CA GLU A 85 7.61 9.17 8.19
C GLU A 85 9.09 9.12 7.83
N GLY A 86 9.39 8.89 6.56
CA GLY A 86 10.75 8.75 6.06
C GLY A 86 11.30 7.33 6.05
N ASP A 87 10.60 6.36 6.65
CA ASP A 87 11.05 4.97 6.62
C ASP A 87 10.82 4.34 5.26
N PHE A 88 11.83 3.65 4.76
CA PHE A 88 11.74 2.77 3.59
C PHE A 88 11.79 1.32 4.08
N VAL A 89 10.79 0.54 3.69
CA VAL A 89 10.62 -0.83 4.19
C VAL A 89 10.69 -1.80 3.03
N SER A 90 11.40 -2.90 3.23
CA SER A 90 11.43 -4.01 2.29
C SER A 90 11.01 -5.29 3.00
N LEU A 91 9.91 -5.89 2.54
CA LEU A 91 9.42 -7.16 3.03
C LEU A 91 9.68 -8.23 1.98
N SER A 92 10.32 -9.32 2.38
CA SER A 92 10.60 -10.43 1.48
C SER A 92 9.33 -11.15 1.04
N GLY A 93 9.38 -11.82 -0.11
CA GLY A 93 8.30 -12.69 -0.56
C GLY A 93 7.97 -13.74 0.50
N GLY A 94 6.69 -14.07 0.64
CA GLY A 94 6.19 -14.95 1.67
C GLY A 94 5.80 -14.25 2.98
N SER A 95 6.04 -12.94 3.09
CA SER A 95 5.64 -12.17 4.28
C SER A 95 4.12 -12.12 4.41
N ARG A 96 3.64 -12.26 5.65
CA ARG A 96 2.23 -12.18 6.01
C ARG A 96 2.05 -11.12 7.06
N HIS A 97 1.10 -10.22 6.86
CA HIS A 97 0.83 -9.19 7.85
C HIS A 97 -0.54 -8.53 7.67
N TYR A 98 -0.90 -7.74 8.65
CA TYR A 98 -1.93 -6.72 8.58
C TYR A 98 -1.47 -5.54 9.44
N SER A 99 -2.00 -4.37 9.14
CA SER A 99 -1.52 -3.13 9.76
C SER A 99 -2.66 -2.15 10.02
N HIS A 100 -2.36 -1.13 10.79
CA HIS A 100 -3.23 0.01 10.97
C HIS A 100 -2.39 1.28 11.06
N SER A 101 -3.00 2.43 10.81
CA SER A 101 -2.33 3.72 10.94
C SER A 101 -2.98 4.52 12.07
N PRO A 102 -2.31 4.68 13.23
CA PRO A 102 -2.90 5.44 14.34
C PRO A 102 -3.27 6.88 13.96
N SER A 103 -2.39 7.58 13.26
CA SER A 103 -2.58 8.99 12.91
C SER A 103 -3.07 9.24 11.49
N GLY A 104 -3.17 8.20 10.68
CA GLY A 104 -3.30 8.30 9.24
C GLY A 104 -1.94 8.31 8.56
N CYS A 105 -1.90 7.93 7.28
CA CYS A 105 -0.64 7.89 6.53
C CYS A 105 -0.87 8.02 5.04
N ILE A 106 0.20 8.41 4.36
CA ILE A 106 0.33 8.31 2.90
C ILE A 106 1.63 7.55 2.64
N ILE A 107 1.54 6.48 1.88
CA ILE A 107 2.69 5.65 1.52
C ILE A 107 2.71 5.40 0.02
N VAL A 108 3.90 5.17 -0.52
CA VAL A 108 4.05 4.60 -1.86
C VAL A 108 4.44 3.14 -1.70
N VAL A 109 3.74 2.28 -2.42
CA VAL A 109 3.89 0.81 -2.32
C VAL A 109 4.30 0.27 -3.68
N THR A 110 5.28 -0.62 -3.69
CA THR A 110 5.70 -1.36 -4.88
C THR A 110 5.62 -2.86 -4.60
N HIS A 111 4.83 -3.57 -5.42
CA HIS A 111 4.75 -5.03 -5.38
C HIS A 111 5.49 -5.64 -6.56
N ARG A 112 6.12 -6.79 -6.32
CA ARG A 112 6.73 -7.63 -7.35
C ARG A 112 6.17 -9.05 -7.29
N GLY A 113 4.86 -9.16 -7.13
CA GLY A 113 4.13 -10.41 -7.03
C GLY A 113 2.72 -10.15 -6.53
N LYS A 114 1.89 -11.17 -6.60
CA LYS A 114 0.48 -11.07 -6.20
C LYS A 114 0.33 -11.02 -4.69
N VAL A 115 -0.79 -10.43 -4.27
CA VAL A 115 -1.22 -10.40 -2.86
C VAL A 115 -2.33 -11.44 -2.69
N ILE A 116 -2.22 -12.23 -1.63
CA ILE A 116 -3.20 -13.26 -1.27
C ILE A 116 -3.91 -12.81 0.00
N ASN A 117 -5.23 -12.68 -0.04
CA ASN A 117 -6.00 -12.34 1.14
C ASN A 117 -6.08 -13.53 2.09
N LEU A 118 -5.90 -13.28 3.38
CA LEU A 118 -5.88 -14.29 4.43
C LEU A 118 -6.91 -13.96 5.50
N ASP A 119 -7.24 -14.96 6.31
CA ASP A 119 -7.93 -14.73 7.57
C ASP A 119 -6.90 -14.38 8.65
N GLU A 120 -7.32 -13.66 9.68
CA GLU A 120 -6.40 -13.20 10.74
C GLU A 120 -5.70 -14.35 11.46
N ASP A 121 -6.37 -15.50 11.59
CA ASP A 121 -5.81 -16.70 12.22
C ASP A 121 -4.75 -17.42 11.38
N GLU A 122 -4.55 -16.99 10.13
CA GLU A 122 -3.50 -17.52 9.25
C GLU A 122 -2.16 -16.79 9.39
N ILE A 123 -2.11 -15.75 10.20
CA ILE A 123 -0.90 -14.95 10.38
C ILE A 123 -0.05 -15.47 11.55
#